data_0f26baad5e7ffae3c6eb45bac0e4d046
#
_entry.id   0f26baad5e7ffae3c6eb45bac0e4d046
#
_cell.length_a   1.000
_cell.length_b   1.000
_cell.length_c   1.000
_cell.angle_alpha   90.00
_cell.angle_beta   90.00
_cell.angle_gamma   90.00
#
_symmetry.space_group_name_H-M   'P 1'
#
loop_
_entity.id
_entity.type
_entity.pdbx_description
1 polymer ?
#
loop_
_entity_poly.entity_id
_entity_poly.type
_entity_poly.pdbx_seq_one_letter_code
_entity_poly.pdbx_strand_id
1 'polypeptide(L)'
;MAKKSDRKKLIDQLDKLSKQLIYQRDNYTCQHCGKNDGRDYQASHVIPVSAGMKLRWDLQNMKVLCYHCHLNWWHKNPLEASDWFNRTFPDRAKYLEENRGIYKFTEAELEELKADYTEQLKNNTHRF
;
A
#
# COMPACT_ATOMS: atom_id res chain seq x y z
N MET A 1 21.23 -20.44 0.90
CA MET A 1 19.80 -20.66 0.66
C MET A 1 19.00 -20.00 1.76
N ALA A 2 18.04 -19.17 1.39
CA ALA A 2 17.26 -18.44 2.38
C ALA A 2 16.26 -19.36 3.06
N LYS A 3 16.11 -19.18 4.35
CA LYS A 3 15.18 -19.94 5.19
C LYS A 3 13.82 -19.24 5.21
N LYS A 4 12.77 -19.94 5.65
CA LYS A 4 11.44 -19.35 5.83
C LYS A 4 11.49 -18.09 6.70
N SER A 5 12.32 -18.13 7.76
CA SER A 5 12.50 -16.98 8.66
C SER A 5 13.07 -15.76 7.94
N ASP A 6 13.95 -15.98 6.96
CA ASP A 6 14.54 -14.87 6.19
C ASP A 6 13.51 -14.28 5.23
N ARG A 7 12.70 -15.11 4.59
CA ARG A 7 11.62 -14.66 3.73
C ARG A 7 10.57 -13.88 4.53
N LYS A 8 10.18 -14.38 5.70
CA LYS A 8 9.25 -13.68 6.58
C LYS A 8 9.80 -12.33 7.00
N LYS A 9 11.08 -12.25 7.29
CA LYS A 9 11.77 -11.02 7.67
C LYS A 9 11.69 -9.98 6.54
N LEU A 10 11.95 -10.43 5.31
CA LEU A 10 11.85 -9.57 4.12
C LEU A 10 10.44 -9.05 3.93
N ILE A 11 9.43 -9.92 4.07
CA ILE A 11 8.03 -9.54 3.95
C ILE A 11 7.68 -8.49 5.00
N ASP A 12 8.06 -8.71 6.27
CA ASP A 12 7.80 -7.77 7.35
C ASP A 12 8.48 -6.42 7.11
N GLN A 13 9.71 -6.44 6.62
CA GLN A 13 10.46 -5.23 6.28
C GLN A 13 9.81 -4.47 5.14
N LEU A 14 9.35 -5.17 4.10
CA LEU A 14 8.65 -4.56 2.97
C LEU A 14 7.31 -3.97 3.39
N ASP A 15 6.58 -4.64 4.27
CA ASP A 15 5.34 -4.08 4.82
C ASP A 15 5.59 -2.73 5.49
N LYS A 16 6.66 -2.63 6.28
CA LYS A 16 7.02 -1.37 6.95
C LYS A 16 7.46 -0.29 5.97
N LEU A 17 8.35 -0.65 5.05
CA LEU A 17 8.90 0.30 4.07
C LEU A 17 7.80 0.87 3.18
N SER A 18 6.94 0.01 2.65
CA SER A 18 5.85 0.46 1.79
C SER A 18 4.89 1.38 2.52
N LYS A 19 4.54 1.07 3.76
CA LYS A 19 3.68 1.93 4.58
C LYS A 19 4.30 3.30 4.82
N GLN A 20 5.59 3.34 5.16
CA GLN A 20 6.29 4.59 5.39
C GLN A 20 6.32 5.46 4.12
N LEU A 21 6.53 4.83 2.96
CA LEU A 21 6.49 5.53 1.68
C LEU A 21 5.10 6.12 1.42
N ILE A 22 4.05 5.38 1.73
CA ILE A 22 2.68 5.86 1.56
C ILE A 22 2.38 7.03 2.50
N TYR A 23 2.81 6.95 3.77
CA TYR A 23 2.66 8.06 4.70
C TYR A 23 3.35 9.33 4.18
N GLN A 24 4.56 9.21 3.66
CA GLN A 24 5.29 10.35 3.07
C GLN A 24 4.57 10.90 1.83
N ARG A 25 4.22 10.01 0.90
CA ARG A 25 3.58 10.43 -0.36
C ARG A 25 2.28 11.18 -0.10
N ASP A 26 1.46 10.68 0.80
CA ASP A 26 0.15 11.25 1.10
C ASP A 26 0.23 12.36 2.17
N ASN A 27 1.45 12.71 2.56
CA ASN A 27 1.73 13.80 3.50
C ASN A 27 0.98 13.62 4.82
N TYR A 28 0.92 12.38 5.31
CA TYR A 28 0.25 12.04 6.59
C TYR A 28 -1.18 12.56 6.65
N THR A 29 -1.85 12.57 5.51
CA THR A 29 -3.21 13.12 5.37
C THR A 29 -4.18 12.05 4.89
N CYS A 30 -5.33 11.94 5.55
CA CYS A 30 -6.39 11.03 5.09
C CYS A 30 -6.85 11.45 3.69
N GLN A 31 -6.76 10.55 2.75
CA GLN A 31 -7.08 10.86 1.35
C GLN A 31 -8.58 11.00 1.11
N HIS A 32 -9.41 10.58 2.06
CA HIS A 32 -10.86 10.69 1.93
C HIS A 32 -11.39 11.96 2.60
N CYS A 33 -11.10 12.18 3.89
CA CYS A 33 -11.67 13.30 4.63
C CYS A 33 -10.72 14.48 4.82
N GLY A 34 -9.45 14.32 4.48
CA GLY A 34 -8.45 15.39 4.58
C GLY A 34 -7.88 15.62 5.98
N LYS A 35 -8.27 14.82 6.96
CA LYS A 35 -7.75 14.94 8.32
C LYS A 35 -6.24 14.69 8.35
N ASN A 36 -5.49 15.50 9.08
CA ASN A 36 -4.04 15.39 9.13
C ASN A 36 -3.44 15.62 10.53
N ASP A 37 -4.17 15.25 11.58
CA ASP A 37 -3.68 15.39 12.95
C ASP A 37 -2.60 14.35 13.31
N GLY A 38 -2.28 13.42 12.41
CA GLY A 38 -1.20 12.47 12.56
C GLY A 38 -1.47 11.32 13.51
N ARG A 39 -2.73 11.12 13.92
CA ARG A 39 -3.07 10.05 14.86
C ARG A 39 -3.93 8.97 14.23
N ASP A 40 -3.56 7.71 14.53
CA ASP A 40 -4.33 6.51 14.15
C ASP A 40 -4.57 6.39 12.65
N TYR A 41 -3.57 6.80 11.86
CA TYR A 41 -3.64 6.70 10.42
C TYR A 41 -3.14 5.35 9.94
N GLN A 42 -3.76 4.86 8.87
CA GLN A 42 -3.46 3.56 8.30
C GLN A 42 -3.09 3.69 6.83
N ALA A 43 -2.07 2.95 6.41
CA ALA A 43 -1.79 2.75 5.00
C ALA A 43 -2.71 1.63 4.53
N SER A 44 -3.82 2.02 3.92
CA SER A 44 -4.91 1.10 3.56
C SER A 44 -4.74 0.57 2.15
N HIS A 45 -4.87 -0.75 1.98
CA HIS A 45 -4.84 -1.38 0.65
C HIS A 45 -6.17 -1.16 -0.08
N VAL A 46 -6.08 -0.98 -1.40
CA VAL A 46 -7.26 -0.93 -2.27
C VAL A 46 -7.69 -2.37 -2.61
N ILE A 47 -6.78 -3.14 -3.20
CA ILE A 47 -6.97 -4.58 -3.42
C ILE A 47 -6.36 -5.29 -2.21
N PRO A 48 -7.15 -6.07 -1.46
CA PRO A 48 -6.62 -6.67 -0.23
C PRO A 48 -5.57 -7.73 -0.50
N VAL A 49 -4.66 -7.91 0.46
CA VAL A 49 -3.59 -8.91 0.38
C VAL A 49 -4.16 -10.31 0.19
N SER A 50 -5.33 -10.59 0.76
CA SER A 50 -6.03 -11.86 0.61
C SER A 50 -6.38 -12.20 -0.83
N ALA A 51 -6.46 -11.20 -1.71
CA ALA A 51 -6.72 -11.41 -3.15
C ALA A 51 -5.47 -11.79 -3.94
N GLY A 52 -4.32 -11.89 -3.29
CA GLY A 52 -3.04 -12.28 -3.88
C GLY A 52 -1.91 -11.34 -3.50
N MET A 53 -0.68 -11.83 -3.66
CA MET A 53 0.52 -11.09 -3.24
C MET A 53 0.98 -10.03 -4.23
N LYS A 54 0.52 -10.10 -5.47
CA LYS A 54 1.07 -9.27 -6.55
C LYS A 54 1.11 -7.78 -6.22
N LEU A 55 0.04 -7.26 -5.61
CA LEU A 55 -0.08 -5.83 -5.32
C LEU A 55 0.19 -5.47 -3.85
N ARG A 56 0.67 -6.41 -3.06
CA ARG A 56 0.85 -6.22 -1.62
C ARG A 56 1.69 -4.98 -1.29
N TRP A 57 2.79 -4.79 -2.02
CA TRP A 57 3.71 -3.66 -1.78
C TRP A 57 3.69 -2.62 -2.89
N ASP A 58 2.75 -2.75 -3.83
CA ASP A 58 2.62 -1.76 -4.90
C ASP A 58 2.10 -0.45 -4.31
N LEU A 59 2.85 0.62 -4.50
CA LEU A 59 2.53 1.91 -3.90
C LEU A 59 1.22 2.49 -4.43
N GLN A 60 0.80 2.11 -5.64
CA GLN A 60 -0.50 2.53 -6.16
C GLN A 60 -1.66 1.82 -5.48
N ASN A 61 -1.40 0.71 -4.81
CA ASN A 61 -2.43 -0.09 -4.13
C ASN A 61 -2.66 0.34 -2.68
N MET A 62 -2.05 1.44 -2.26
CA MET A 62 -2.22 1.89 -0.88
C MET A 62 -2.52 3.38 -0.83
N LYS A 63 -3.23 3.78 0.22
CA LYS A 63 -3.52 5.18 0.50
C LYS A 63 -3.65 5.36 2.00
N VAL A 64 -3.35 6.57 2.49
CA VAL A 64 -3.55 6.89 3.91
C VAL A 64 -5.01 7.17 4.17
N LEU A 65 -5.58 6.51 5.15
CA LEU A 65 -6.90 6.79 5.69
C LEU A 65 -6.80 6.97 7.20
N CYS A 66 -7.57 7.90 7.76
CA CYS A 66 -7.67 8.01 9.21
C CYS A 66 -8.44 6.81 9.76
N TYR A 67 -8.39 6.63 11.09
CA TYR A 67 -9.06 5.52 11.77
C TYR A 67 -10.53 5.41 11.35
N HIS A 68 -11.26 6.51 11.41
CA HIS A 68 -12.68 6.52 11.08
C HIS A 68 -12.95 6.12 9.62
N CYS A 69 -12.22 6.72 8.67
CA CYS A 69 -12.40 6.42 7.25
C CYS A 69 -11.97 4.99 6.92
N HIS A 70 -10.97 4.46 7.60
CA HIS A 70 -10.49 3.09 7.37
C HIS A 70 -11.48 2.06 7.92
N LEU A 71 -11.82 2.14 9.21
CA LEU A 71 -12.64 1.12 9.86
C LEU A 71 -14.13 1.32 9.66
N ASN A 72 -14.63 2.55 9.73
CA ASN A 72 -16.07 2.81 9.70
C ASN A 72 -16.62 3.17 8.33
N TRP A 73 -15.75 3.33 7.34
CA TRP A 73 -16.20 3.65 5.97
C TRP A 73 -15.62 2.68 4.96
N TRP A 74 -14.30 2.59 4.84
CA TRP A 74 -13.65 1.72 3.83
C TRP A 74 -14.06 0.26 3.99
N HIS A 75 -14.02 -0.25 5.21
CA HIS A 75 -14.37 -1.64 5.47
C HIS A 75 -15.87 -1.90 5.61
N LYS A 76 -16.65 -0.93 6.03
CA LYS A 76 -18.09 -1.12 6.25
C LYS A 76 -18.96 -0.77 5.05
N ASN A 77 -18.49 0.13 4.18
CA ASN A 77 -19.22 0.55 2.99
C ASN A 77 -18.38 0.34 1.72
N PRO A 78 -18.04 -0.92 1.39
CA PRO A 78 -17.08 -1.20 0.31
C PRO A 78 -17.53 -0.74 -1.07
N LEU A 79 -18.82 -0.75 -1.36
CA LEU A 79 -19.32 -0.28 -2.66
C LEU A 79 -19.13 1.23 -2.81
N GLU A 80 -19.49 1.98 -1.79
CA GLU A 80 -19.30 3.43 -1.80
C GLU A 80 -17.83 3.81 -1.81
N ALA A 81 -17.03 3.12 -1.01
CA ALA A 81 -15.59 3.35 -0.93
C ALA A 81 -14.90 3.06 -2.25
N SER A 82 -15.27 1.95 -2.89
CA SER A 82 -14.76 1.56 -4.18
C SER A 82 -15.11 2.59 -5.26
N ASP A 83 -16.36 3.03 -5.27
CA ASP A 83 -16.80 4.07 -6.21
C ASP A 83 -16.04 5.37 -5.99
N TRP A 84 -15.85 5.77 -4.74
CA TRP A 84 -15.05 6.96 -4.41
C TRP A 84 -13.63 6.84 -4.96
N PHE A 85 -12.99 5.69 -4.76
CA PHE A 85 -11.62 5.48 -5.22
C PHE A 85 -11.55 5.55 -6.75
N ASN A 86 -12.49 4.90 -7.43
CA ASN A 86 -12.53 4.89 -8.90
C ASN A 86 -12.73 6.28 -9.48
N ARG A 87 -13.54 7.10 -8.84
CA ARG A 87 -13.80 8.48 -9.30
C ARG A 87 -12.65 9.43 -8.96
N THR A 88 -12.02 9.22 -7.81
CA THR A 88 -10.95 10.10 -7.33
C THR A 88 -9.62 9.80 -7.98
N PHE A 89 -9.33 8.51 -8.20
CA PHE A 89 -8.05 8.06 -8.77
C PHE A 89 -8.30 7.10 -9.94
N PRO A 90 -8.91 7.58 -11.03
CA PRO A 90 -9.31 6.69 -12.14
C PRO A 90 -8.12 5.96 -12.79
N ASP A 91 -6.98 6.60 -12.93
CA ASP A 91 -5.79 5.97 -13.54
C ASP A 91 -5.22 4.88 -12.63
N ARG A 92 -5.20 5.13 -11.34
CA ARG A 92 -4.75 4.13 -10.36
C ARG A 92 -5.71 2.95 -10.31
N ALA A 93 -7.01 3.22 -10.35
CA ALA A 93 -8.04 2.18 -10.37
C ALA A 93 -7.88 1.27 -11.58
N LYS A 94 -7.65 1.85 -12.76
CA LYS A 94 -7.42 1.09 -13.98
C LYS A 94 -6.15 0.26 -13.89
N TYR A 95 -5.06 0.85 -13.44
CA TYR A 95 -3.80 0.15 -13.23
C TYR A 95 -3.97 -1.07 -12.32
N LEU A 96 -4.65 -0.88 -11.18
CA LEU A 96 -4.84 -1.96 -10.22
C LEU A 96 -5.68 -3.08 -10.79
N GLU A 97 -6.75 -2.76 -11.52
CA GLU A 97 -7.60 -3.77 -12.16
C GLU A 97 -6.80 -4.59 -13.18
N GLU A 98 -5.93 -3.95 -13.95
CA GLU A 98 -5.10 -4.60 -14.97
C GLU A 98 -3.96 -5.43 -14.37
N ASN A 99 -3.53 -5.12 -13.14
CA ASN A 99 -2.36 -5.74 -12.51
C ASN A 99 -2.66 -6.62 -11.31
N ARG A 100 -3.92 -6.83 -10.99
CA ARG A 100 -4.29 -7.73 -9.90
C ARG A 100 -4.01 -9.18 -10.27
N GLY A 101 -3.80 -10.03 -9.28
CA GLY A 101 -3.59 -11.44 -9.52
C GLY A 101 -2.66 -12.08 -8.50
N ILE A 102 -2.36 -13.35 -8.75
CA ILE A 102 -1.48 -14.13 -7.91
C ILE A 102 -0.07 -14.08 -8.50
N TYR A 103 0.90 -13.72 -7.67
CA TYR A 103 2.30 -13.68 -8.08
C TYR A 103 3.16 -14.14 -6.92
N LYS A 104 4.09 -15.05 -7.19
CA LYS A 104 5.03 -15.51 -6.16
C LYS A 104 6.37 -14.81 -6.35
N PHE A 105 6.68 -13.86 -5.48
CA PHE A 105 7.96 -13.16 -5.51
C PHE A 105 9.10 -14.12 -5.13
N THR A 106 10.19 -14.07 -5.88
CA THR A 106 11.43 -14.74 -5.49
C THR A 106 12.10 -13.90 -4.39
N GLU A 107 13.01 -14.51 -3.65
CA GLU A 107 13.75 -13.76 -2.63
C GLU A 107 14.62 -12.68 -3.25
N ALA A 108 15.17 -12.92 -4.43
CA ALA A 108 15.93 -11.92 -5.17
C ALA A 108 15.05 -10.71 -5.48
N GLU A 109 13.82 -10.93 -5.92
CA GLU A 109 12.86 -9.86 -6.18
C GLU A 109 12.49 -9.09 -4.91
N LEU A 110 12.32 -9.79 -3.79
CA LEU A 110 12.05 -9.15 -2.51
C LEU A 110 13.23 -8.29 -2.04
N GLU A 111 14.44 -8.77 -2.22
CA GLU A 111 15.66 -8.01 -1.88
C GLU A 111 15.80 -6.76 -2.74
N GLU A 112 15.54 -6.88 -4.04
CA GLU A 112 15.58 -5.74 -4.96
C GLU A 112 14.55 -4.69 -4.59
N LEU A 113 13.33 -5.12 -4.29
CA LEU A 113 12.25 -4.22 -3.89
C LEU A 113 12.58 -3.51 -2.57
N LYS A 114 13.14 -4.24 -1.61
CA LYS A 114 13.59 -3.67 -0.34
C LYS A 114 14.65 -2.60 -0.54
N ALA A 115 15.64 -2.87 -1.40
CA ALA A 115 16.69 -1.92 -1.71
C ALA A 115 16.11 -0.66 -2.36
N ASP A 116 15.20 -0.83 -3.31
CA ASP A 116 14.55 0.28 -4.00
C ASP A 116 13.73 1.13 -3.04
N TYR A 117 12.92 0.51 -2.19
CA TYR A 117 12.07 1.24 -1.25
C TYR A 117 12.89 1.94 -0.16
N THR A 118 13.98 1.32 0.27
CA THR A 118 14.91 1.95 1.22
C THR A 118 15.50 3.22 0.62
N GLU A 119 15.90 3.17 -0.65
CA GLU A 119 16.44 4.32 -1.35
C GLU A 119 15.39 5.41 -1.54
N GLN A 120 14.16 5.03 -1.93
CA GLN A 120 13.07 6.00 -2.09
C GLN A 120 12.78 6.73 -0.79
N LEU A 121 12.75 6.01 0.33
CA LEU A 121 12.56 6.63 1.66
C LEU A 121 13.67 7.62 1.98
N LYS A 122 14.91 7.22 1.76
CA LYS A 122 16.08 8.05 2.05
C LYS A 122 16.04 9.33 1.24
N ASN A 123 15.63 9.25 -0.03
CA ASN A 123 15.62 10.38 -0.94
C ASN A 123 14.27 11.12 -0.96
N ASN A 124 13.32 10.68 -0.17
CA ASN A 124 11.95 11.20 -0.12
C ASN A 124 11.31 11.22 -1.51
N THR A 125 11.49 10.13 -2.27
CA THR A 125 10.90 9.94 -3.60
C THR A 125 9.88 8.81 -3.55
N HIS A 126 8.90 8.84 -4.47
CA HIS A 126 7.81 7.87 -4.48
C HIS A 126 7.52 7.45 -5.91
N ARG A 127 8.23 6.42 -6.38
CA ARG A 127 8.05 5.90 -7.74
C ARG A 127 7.02 4.77 -7.76
N PHE A 128 6.20 4.78 -8.78
CA PHE A 128 5.16 3.77 -8.96
C PHE A 128 5.51 2.77 -10.05
#